data_a2949620941df9abc939694eb4a82b96
#
_entry.id   a2949620941df9abc939694eb4a82b96
#
_cell.length_a   1.000
_cell.length_b   1.000
_cell.length_c   1.000
_cell.angle_alpha   90.00
_cell.angle_beta   90.00
_cell.angle_gamma   90.00
#
_symmetry.space_group_name_H-M   'P 1'
#
loop_
_entity.id
_entity.type
_entity.pdbx_description
1 polymer ?
#
loop_
_entity_poly.entity_id
_entity_poly.type
_entity_poly.pdbx_seq_one_letter_code
_entity_poly.pdbx_strand_id
1 'polypeptide(L)'
;MSDFEEPTPNEVDSYYQKVKKDTESSGYHLNADVEFTKELLKSILINIKRYGYEACPCRLASGDREDDLDLICPCYYRDPDLVDYGACYCGLYISGEILRGEKKLQSIPERRPSPDEREKMKKEIGFKISTELSKPVWRCKVCGYLCARDKPPEICPICKVSGDRFEKFI
;
A
#
# COMPACT_ATOMS: atom_id res chain seq x y z
N MET A 1 -10.62 0.05 27.31
CA MET A 1 -9.25 0.23 26.80
C MET A 1 -8.80 -1.17 26.42
N SER A 2 -8.65 -1.47 25.14
CA SER A 2 -8.12 -2.76 24.71
C SER A 2 -6.67 -2.83 25.17
N ASP A 3 -6.32 -3.87 25.93
CA ASP A 3 -4.94 -4.17 26.30
C ASP A 3 -4.16 -4.39 25.00
N PHE A 4 -3.47 -3.35 24.57
CA PHE A 4 -2.63 -3.39 23.39
C PHE A 4 -1.31 -4.05 23.78
N GLU A 5 -1.15 -5.31 23.43
CA GLU A 5 0.08 -6.06 23.70
C GLU A 5 1.15 -5.68 22.65
N GLU A 6 2.26 -5.12 23.13
CA GLU A 6 3.40 -4.80 22.26
C GLU A 6 4.00 -6.08 21.64
N PRO A 7 4.53 -5.99 20.42
CA PRO A 7 5.27 -7.10 19.82
C PRO A 7 6.47 -7.50 20.67
N THR A 8 6.61 -8.79 20.92
CA THR A 8 7.76 -9.35 21.63
C THR A 8 9.04 -9.28 20.78
N PRO A 9 10.23 -9.29 21.38
CA PRO A 9 11.50 -9.35 20.62
C PRO A 9 11.55 -10.51 19.63
N ASN A 10 11.02 -11.67 19.97
CA ASN A 10 10.98 -12.84 19.08
C ASN A 10 10.06 -12.63 17.87
N GLU A 11 8.91 -11.96 18.05
CA GLU A 11 8.03 -11.61 16.93
C GLU A 11 8.72 -10.63 15.98
N VAL A 12 9.42 -9.63 16.53
CA VAL A 12 10.18 -8.66 15.74
C VAL A 12 11.32 -9.34 14.96
N ASP A 13 12.07 -10.23 15.60
CA ASP A 13 13.17 -10.96 14.95
C ASP A 13 12.65 -11.88 13.84
N SER A 14 11.57 -12.59 14.09
CA SER A 14 10.94 -13.45 13.09
C SER A 14 10.44 -12.66 11.89
N TYR A 15 9.81 -11.51 12.16
CA TYR A 15 9.32 -10.62 11.11
C TYR A 15 10.46 -9.97 10.33
N TYR A 16 11.55 -9.57 11.01
CA TYR A 16 12.76 -9.07 10.36
C TYR A 16 13.35 -10.09 9.38
N GLN A 17 13.50 -11.36 9.79
CA GLN A 17 14.03 -12.40 8.90
C GLN A 17 13.15 -12.61 7.67
N LYS A 18 11.82 -12.62 7.84
CA LYS A 18 10.88 -12.71 6.74
C LYS A 18 11.04 -11.53 5.78
N VAL A 19 10.93 -10.30 6.29
CA VAL A 19 10.99 -9.08 5.47
C VAL A 19 12.35 -8.96 4.76
N LYS A 20 13.45 -9.31 5.43
CA LYS A 20 14.79 -9.32 4.84
C LYS A 20 14.86 -10.27 3.64
N LYS A 21 14.39 -11.50 3.79
CA LYS A 21 14.36 -12.50 2.72
C LYS A 21 13.52 -12.02 1.53
N ASP A 22 12.32 -11.50 1.80
CA ASP A 22 11.40 -11.02 0.76
C ASP A 22 11.99 -9.81 0.02
N THR A 23 12.65 -8.90 0.75
CA THR A 23 13.32 -7.71 0.21
C THR A 23 14.48 -8.10 -0.72
N GLU A 24 15.36 -8.97 -0.24
CA GLU A 24 16.52 -9.44 -1.02
C GLU A 24 16.09 -10.21 -2.28
N SER A 25 15.07 -11.07 -2.17
CA SER A 25 14.53 -11.82 -3.31
C SER A 25 13.90 -10.93 -4.38
N SER A 26 13.43 -9.75 -3.98
CA SER A 26 12.82 -8.75 -4.86
C SER A 26 13.83 -7.73 -5.41
N GLY A 27 15.14 -7.87 -5.10
CA GLY A 27 16.20 -6.99 -5.57
C GLY A 27 16.30 -5.65 -4.83
N TYR A 28 15.66 -5.53 -3.66
CA TYR A 28 15.75 -4.35 -2.80
C TYR A 28 16.71 -4.59 -1.62
N HIS A 29 17.04 -3.53 -0.90
CA HIS A 29 17.89 -3.59 0.28
C HIS A 29 17.21 -2.95 1.48
N LEU A 30 17.29 -3.61 2.64
CA LEU A 30 16.95 -2.99 3.91
C LEU A 30 18.11 -2.10 4.40
N ASN A 31 17.79 -1.17 5.29
CA ASN A 31 18.79 -0.36 5.95
C ASN A 31 19.81 -1.27 6.67
N ALA A 32 21.10 -0.94 6.52
CA ALA A 32 22.20 -1.70 7.12
C ALA A 32 22.21 -1.63 8.65
N ASP A 33 21.63 -0.58 9.23
CA ASP A 33 21.41 -0.48 10.68
C ASP A 33 20.28 -1.42 11.09
N VAL A 34 20.67 -2.57 11.63
CA VAL A 34 19.75 -3.65 12.00
C VAL A 34 18.82 -3.23 13.14
N GLU A 35 19.32 -2.49 14.13
CA GLU A 35 18.50 -2.06 15.27
C GLU A 35 17.45 -1.04 14.82
N PHE A 36 17.85 -0.06 14.05
CA PHE A 36 16.92 0.89 13.42
C PHE A 36 15.87 0.19 12.56
N THR A 37 16.30 -0.79 11.75
CA THR A 37 15.40 -1.58 10.91
C THR A 37 14.38 -2.35 11.75
N LYS A 38 14.81 -3.00 12.84
CA LYS A 38 13.92 -3.73 13.75
C LYS A 38 12.92 -2.81 14.45
N GLU A 39 13.31 -1.60 14.85
CA GLU A 39 12.39 -0.61 15.43
C GLU A 39 11.28 -0.20 14.46
N LEU A 40 11.62 0.01 13.18
CA LEU A 40 10.62 0.28 12.14
C LEU A 40 9.69 -0.92 11.92
N LEU A 41 10.23 -2.13 11.90
CA LEU A 41 9.44 -3.36 11.74
C LEU A 41 8.56 -3.64 12.96
N LYS A 42 9.04 -3.35 14.18
CA LYS A 42 8.22 -3.35 15.39
C LYS A 42 7.04 -2.41 15.24
N SER A 43 7.28 -1.21 14.74
CA SER A 43 6.22 -0.21 14.50
C SER A 43 5.20 -0.68 13.44
N ILE A 44 5.64 -1.41 12.41
CA ILE A 44 4.73 -2.05 11.44
C ILE A 44 3.90 -3.14 12.11
N LEU A 45 4.50 -4.00 12.95
CA LEU A 45 3.76 -5.01 13.72
C LEU A 45 2.70 -4.38 14.64
N ILE A 46 3.04 -3.25 15.26
CA ILE A 46 2.08 -2.44 16.04
C ILE A 46 0.91 -1.99 15.15
N ASN A 47 1.20 -1.51 13.95
CA ASN A 47 0.16 -1.10 13.01
C ASN A 47 -0.70 -2.27 12.54
N ILE A 48 -0.13 -3.45 12.32
CA ILE A 48 -0.89 -4.68 12.03
C ILE A 48 -1.86 -5.00 13.16
N LYS A 49 -1.39 -4.96 14.42
CA LYS A 49 -2.24 -5.21 15.60
C LYS A 49 -3.34 -4.13 15.75
N ARG A 50 -3.07 -2.89 15.36
CA ARG A 50 -3.98 -1.74 15.50
C ARG A 50 -5.01 -1.65 14.37
N TYR A 51 -4.56 -1.84 13.13
CA TYR A 51 -5.36 -1.56 11.93
C TYR A 51 -5.69 -2.81 11.11
N GLY A 52 -5.00 -3.95 11.35
CA GLY A 52 -5.18 -5.18 10.58
C GLY A 52 -4.36 -5.24 9.28
N TYR A 53 -3.47 -4.28 9.03
CA TYR A 53 -2.59 -4.23 7.85
C TYR A 53 -1.26 -3.54 8.15
N GLU A 54 -0.25 -3.77 7.30
CA GLU A 54 1.13 -3.28 7.43
C GLU A 54 1.24 -1.79 7.08
N ALA A 55 0.55 -0.90 7.79
CA ALA A 55 0.66 0.54 7.54
C ALA A 55 2.09 1.05 7.78
N CYS A 56 2.56 1.93 6.88
CA CYS A 56 3.86 2.58 7.00
C CYS A 56 4.00 3.29 8.36
N PRO A 57 5.07 3.04 9.14
CA PRO A 57 5.19 3.59 10.48
C PRO A 57 5.48 5.10 10.53
N CYS A 58 5.97 5.66 9.41
CA CYS A 58 6.40 7.06 9.34
C CYS A 58 5.35 7.98 8.70
N ARG A 59 4.18 7.45 8.32
CA ARG A 59 3.08 8.21 7.77
C ARG A 59 1.81 7.97 8.58
N LEU A 60 0.99 9.01 8.69
CA LEU A 60 -0.26 8.90 9.44
C LEU A 60 -1.28 8.08 8.67
N ALA A 61 -1.59 6.90 9.19
CA ALA A 61 -2.66 6.04 8.69
C ALA A 61 -4.03 6.56 9.15
N SER A 62 -5.04 6.42 8.30
CA SER A 62 -6.43 6.75 8.64
C SER A 62 -7.08 5.69 9.53
N GLY A 63 -6.61 4.45 9.44
CA GLY A 63 -7.21 3.27 10.04
C GLY A 63 -8.23 2.58 9.14
N ASP A 64 -8.55 3.17 8.00
CA ASP A 64 -9.33 2.54 6.93
C ASP A 64 -8.37 1.99 5.87
N ARG A 65 -8.42 0.68 5.64
CA ARG A 65 -7.52 0.02 4.71
C ARG A 65 -7.67 0.52 3.27
N GLU A 66 -8.89 0.86 2.85
CA GLU A 66 -9.14 1.34 1.47
C GLU A 66 -8.55 2.74 1.25
N ASP A 67 -8.57 3.58 2.28
CA ASP A 67 -7.98 4.91 2.24
C ASP A 67 -6.46 4.91 2.39
N ASP A 68 -5.90 3.83 2.92
CA ASP A 68 -4.47 3.67 3.21
C ASP A 68 -3.76 2.67 2.28
N LEU A 69 -4.38 2.25 1.17
CA LEU A 69 -3.76 1.32 0.20
C LEU A 69 -2.38 1.80 -0.27
N ASP A 70 -2.20 3.12 -0.38
CA ASP A 70 -0.94 3.76 -0.75
C ASP A 70 0.12 3.70 0.35
N LEU A 71 -0.28 3.42 1.60
CA LEU A 71 0.59 3.34 2.78
C LEU A 71 0.96 1.92 3.21
N ILE A 72 0.34 0.89 2.65
CA ILE A 72 0.69 -0.50 3.00
C ILE A 72 2.14 -0.75 2.62
N CYS A 73 2.95 -1.17 3.59
CA CYS A 73 4.39 -1.39 3.41
C CYS A 73 4.66 -2.68 2.61
N PRO A 74 5.45 -2.62 1.53
CA PRO A 74 6.15 -1.45 0.97
C PRO A 74 5.20 -0.48 0.28
N CYS A 75 5.20 0.78 0.74
CA CYS A 75 4.22 1.76 0.30
C CYS A 75 4.44 2.21 -1.18
N TYR A 76 3.40 2.77 -1.77
CA TYR A 76 3.42 3.29 -3.15
C TYR A 76 4.57 4.27 -3.42
N TYR A 77 4.98 5.02 -2.39
CA TYR A 77 6.00 6.06 -2.49
C TYR A 77 7.43 5.53 -2.38
N ARG A 78 7.64 4.23 -2.04
CA ARG A 78 8.97 3.64 -1.86
C ARG A 78 9.85 3.81 -3.10
N ASP A 79 9.36 3.43 -4.26
CA ASP A 79 10.16 3.41 -5.48
C ASP A 79 10.53 4.81 -5.99
N PRO A 80 9.58 5.78 -6.04
CA PRO A 80 9.94 7.17 -6.33
C PRO A 80 10.94 7.77 -5.33
N ASP A 81 10.79 7.47 -4.03
CA ASP A 81 11.72 7.96 -3.01
C ASP A 81 13.11 7.32 -3.16
N LEU A 82 13.19 6.03 -3.49
CA LEU A 82 14.47 5.35 -3.78
C LEU A 82 15.18 5.96 -4.99
N VAL A 83 14.44 6.27 -6.06
CA VAL A 83 14.99 6.88 -7.28
C VAL A 83 15.55 8.28 -6.98
N ASP A 84 14.80 9.12 -6.29
CA ASP A 84 15.16 10.53 -6.10
C ASP A 84 16.15 10.72 -4.94
N TYR A 85 15.99 9.98 -3.86
CA TYR A 85 16.73 10.19 -2.60
C TYR A 85 17.62 9.02 -2.21
N GLY A 86 17.44 7.86 -2.81
CA GLY A 86 18.18 6.63 -2.48
C GLY A 86 17.62 5.87 -1.26
N ALA A 87 16.55 6.35 -0.65
CA ALA A 87 15.89 5.69 0.47
C ALA A 87 14.39 5.95 0.43
N CYS A 88 13.57 5.07 1.00
CA CYS A 88 12.17 5.38 1.24
C CYS A 88 12.02 6.35 2.43
N TYR A 89 10.89 7.02 2.52
CA TYR A 89 10.61 8.05 3.54
C TYR A 89 10.95 7.63 4.96
N CYS A 90 10.72 6.37 5.32
CA CYS A 90 11.09 5.79 6.63
C CYS A 90 12.57 5.47 6.76
N GLY A 91 13.33 5.40 5.67
CA GLY A 91 14.70 4.86 5.68
C GLY A 91 14.78 3.34 5.88
N LEU A 92 13.65 2.61 5.80
CA LEU A 92 13.62 1.15 5.89
C LEU A 92 14.24 0.48 4.66
N TYR A 93 13.87 0.97 3.47
CA TYR A 93 14.45 0.55 2.20
C TYR A 93 15.47 1.57 1.73
N ILE A 94 16.64 1.09 1.30
CA ILE A 94 17.75 1.93 0.83
C ILE A 94 18.28 1.44 -0.51
N SER A 95 18.91 2.34 -1.26
CA SER A 95 19.59 2.01 -2.50
C SER A 95 20.93 1.29 -2.22
N GLY A 96 21.44 0.59 -3.24
CA GLY A 96 22.76 -0.03 -3.17
C GLY A 96 23.89 0.99 -2.93
N GLU A 97 23.76 2.24 -3.40
CA GLU A 97 24.73 3.32 -3.16
C GLU A 97 24.81 3.69 -1.67
N ILE A 98 23.65 3.81 -1.01
CA ILE A 98 23.60 4.07 0.44
C ILE A 98 24.13 2.85 1.20
N LEU A 99 23.77 1.64 0.79
CA LEU A 99 24.25 0.41 1.42
C LEU A 99 25.79 0.30 1.38
N ARG A 100 26.41 0.73 0.27
CA ARG A 100 27.89 0.74 0.13
C ARG A 100 28.56 1.97 0.74
N GLY A 101 27.81 2.91 1.31
CA GLY A 101 28.34 4.13 1.89
C GLY A 101 28.75 5.20 0.86
N GLU A 102 28.38 5.05 -0.40
CA GLU A 102 28.66 5.99 -1.49
C GLU A 102 27.75 7.23 -1.43
N LYS A 103 26.58 7.08 -0.87
CA LYS A 103 25.57 8.14 -0.66
C LYS A 103 25.09 8.12 0.80
N LYS A 104 24.83 9.28 1.37
CA LYS A 104 24.29 9.40 2.72
C LYS A 104 22.77 9.52 2.70
N LEU A 105 22.13 9.01 3.74
CA LEU A 105 20.71 9.27 4.00
C LEU A 105 20.49 10.77 4.16
N GLN A 106 19.40 11.26 3.60
CA GLN A 106 18.99 12.66 3.69
C GLN A 106 17.50 12.74 4.03
N SER A 107 17.04 13.90 4.47
CA SER A 107 15.64 14.16 4.71
C SER A 107 14.86 14.07 3.39
N ILE A 108 13.75 13.32 3.41
CA ILE A 108 12.88 13.10 2.26
C ILE A 108 11.60 13.91 2.48
N PRO A 109 11.18 14.75 1.53
CA PRO A 109 9.93 15.47 1.66
C PRO A 109 8.72 14.51 1.57
N GLU A 110 7.64 14.85 2.29
CA GLU A 110 6.40 14.08 2.20
C GLU A 110 5.79 14.23 0.79
N ARG A 111 5.53 13.08 0.16
CA ARG A 111 4.90 13.00 -1.17
C ARG A 111 3.40 12.68 -1.10
N ARG A 112 2.96 12.16 0.05
CA ARG A 112 1.55 11.80 0.20
C ARG A 112 0.72 13.07 0.18
N PRO A 113 -0.24 13.20 -0.73
CA PRO A 113 -1.15 14.32 -0.70
C PRO A 113 -1.93 14.37 0.63
N SER A 114 -2.29 15.55 1.08
CA SER A 114 -3.15 15.73 2.25
C SER A 114 -4.50 15.00 2.09
N PRO A 115 -5.22 14.70 3.16
CA PRO A 115 -6.53 14.05 3.08
C PRO A 115 -7.49 14.78 2.14
N ASP A 116 -7.52 16.12 2.20
CA ASP A 116 -8.38 16.94 1.35
C ASP A 116 -7.99 16.87 -0.13
N GLU A 117 -6.69 16.84 -0.42
CA GLU A 117 -6.20 16.68 -1.79
C GLU A 117 -6.52 15.29 -2.33
N ARG A 118 -6.35 14.23 -1.52
CA ARG A 118 -6.73 12.87 -1.93
C ARG A 118 -8.22 12.74 -2.22
N GLU A 119 -9.06 13.37 -1.41
CA GLU A 119 -10.50 13.37 -1.65
C GLU A 119 -10.87 14.11 -2.94
N LYS A 120 -10.24 15.25 -3.21
CA LYS A 120 -10.40 15.96 -4.48
C LYS A 120 -9.97 15.12 -5.67
N MET A 121 -8.80 14.49 -5.59
CA MET A 121 -8.30 13.58 -6.63
C MET A 121 -9.25 12.41 -6.88
N LYS A 122 -9.78 11.78 -5.84
CA LYS A 122 -10.79 10.70 -5.98
C LYS A 122 -12.03 11.19 -6.73
N LYS A 123 -12.53 12.38 -6.41
CA LYS A 123 -13.70 12.99 -7.09
C LYS A 123 -13.39 13.31 -8.55
N GLU A 124 -12.23 13.90 -8.83
CA GLU A 124 -11.81 14.27 -10.19
C GLU A 124 -11.59 13.02 -11.07
N ILE A 125 -10.93 11.98 -10.54
CA ILE A 125 -10.72 10.72 -11.27
C ILE A 125 -12.06 10.04 -11.53
N GLY A 126 -12.94 9.96 -10.55
CA GLY A 126 -14.29 9.41 -10.71
C GLY A 126 -15.10 10.14 -11.78
N PHE A 127 -15.06 11.46 -11.78
CA PHE A 127 -15.70 12.28 -12.80
C PHE A 127 -15.09 12.07 -14.19
N LYS A 128 -13.78 12.08 -14.29
CA LYS A 128 -13.05 11.92 -15.55
C LYS A 128 -13.29 10.54 -16.18
N ILE A 129 -13.24 9.47 -15.40
CA ILE A 129 -13.54 8.11 -15.85
C ILE A 129 -14.98 8.03 -16.37
N SER A 130 -15.95 8.62 -15.66
CA SER A 130 -17.36 8.57 -16.08
C SER A 130 -17.65 9.35 -17.36
N THR A 131 -16.87 10.40 -17.65
CA THR A 131 -17.05 11.23 -18.87
C THR A 131 -16.28 10.72 -20.10
N GLU A 132 -15.20 9.97 -19.89
CA GLU A 132 -14.36 9.46 -20.98
C GLU A 132 -14.76 8.05 -21.45
N LEU A 133 -15.54 7.32 -20.67
CA LEU A 133 -16.00 5.98 -21.06
C LEU A 133 -17.16 6.05 -22.02
N SER A 134 -17.01 5.44 -23.20
CA SER A 134 -18.05 5.34 -24.21
C SER A 134 -19.22 4.42 -23.81
N LYS A 135 -19.02 3.59 -22.79
CA LYS A 135 -20.01 2.62 -22.29
C LYS A 135 -19.99 2.53 -20.77
N PRO A 136 -21.14 2.26 -20.14
CA PRO A 136 -21.19 2.04 -18.69
C PRO A 136 -20.37 0.82 -18.29
N VAL A 137 -19.75 0.89 -17.12
CA VAL A 137 -19.05 -0.24 -16.50
C VAL A 137 -19.99 -0.95 -15.54
N TRP A 138 -20.04 -2.26 -15.64
CA TRP A 138 -20.81 -3.15 -14.78
C TRP A 138 -19.88 -3.95 -13.89
N ARG A 139 -20.26 -4.11 -12.61
CA ARG A 139 -19.55 -4.93 -11.61
C ARG A 139 -20.42 -6.10 -11.18
N CYS A 140 -19.86 -7.31 -11.24
CA CYS A 140 -20.48 -8.47 -10.59
C CYS A 140 -20.35 -8.36 -9.07
N LYS A 141 -21.47 -8.32 -8.34
CA LYS A 141 -21.51 -8.23 -6.86
C LYS A 141 -20.93 -9.44 -6.15
N VAL A 142 -20.77 -10.57 -6.86
CA VAL A 142 -20.31 -11.84 -6.26
C VAL A 142 -18.79 -11.97 -6.37
N CYS A 143 -18.19 -11.76 -7.56
CA CYS A 143 -16.75 -11.98 -7.78
C CYS A 143 -15.96 -10.72 -8.12
N GLY A 144 -16.62 -9.56 -8.25
CA GLY A 144 -15.96 -8.30 -8.59
C GLY A 144 -15.61 -8.13 -10.07
N TYR A 145 -15.94 -9.09 -10.95
CA TYR A 145 -15.68 -8.98 -12.39
C TYR A 145 -16.25 -7.69 -12.97
N LEU A 146 -15.42 -6.93 -13.71
CA LEU A 146 -15.80 -5.68 -14.36
C LEU A 146 -15.89 -5.86 -15.87
N CYS A 147 -16.89 -5.22 -16.48
CA CYS A 147 -17.00 -5.15 -17.95
C CYS A 147 -17.66 -3.85 -18.40
N ALA A 148 -17.15 -3.24 -19.48
CA ALA A 148 -17.72 -2.05 -20.11
C ALA A 148 -18.59 -2.48 -21.30
N ARG A 149 -19.92 -2.31 -21.19
CA ARG A 149 -20.90 -2.63 -22.25
C ARG A 149 -22.26 -1.98 -21.96
N ASP A 150 -23.14 -1.91 -22.96
CA ASP A 150 -24.44 -1.25 -22.83
C ASP A 150 -25.35 -1.92 -21.79
N LYS A 151 -25.24 -3.25 -21.65
CA LYS A 151 -25.98 -4.06 -20.67
C LYS A 151 -25.02 -5.07 -20.02
N PRO A 152 -25.27 -5.49 -18.76
CA PRO A 152 -24.48 -6.54 -18.14
C PRO A 152 -24.61 -7.86 -18.92
N PRO A 153 -23.63 -8.77 -18.81
CA PRO A 153 -23.74 -10.10 -19.41
C PRO A 153 -24.86 -10.88 -18.74
N GLU A 154 -25.54 -11.73 -19.50
CA GLU A 154 -26.60 -12.59 -18.95
C GLU A 154 -26.09 -13.57 -17.89
N ILE A 155 -24.82 -13.99 -18.05
CA ILE A 155 -24.13 -14.88 -17.12
C ILE A 155 -22.71 -14.33 -16.89
N CYS A 156 -22.29 -14.23 -15.63
CA CYS A 156 -20.92 -13.82 -15.29
C CYS A 156 -19.91 -14.83 -15.86
N PRO A 157 -18.91 -14.39 -16.67
CA PRO A 157 -17.93 -15.30 -17.26
C PRO A 157 -17.03 -15.96 -16.21
N ILE A 158 -16.88 -15.36 -15.06
CA ILE A 158 -16.00 -15.82 -13.97
C ILE A 158 -16.74 -16.77 -13.01
N CYS A 159 -17.76 -16.28 -12.30
CA CYS A 159 -18.43 -17.05 -11.26
C CYS A 159 -19.76 -17.67 -11.67
N LYS A 160 -20.16 -17.51 -12.93
CA LYS A 160 -21.34 -18.13 -13.57
C LYS A 160 -22.70 -17.72 -13.00
N VAL A 161 -22.75 -16.69 -12.14
CA VAL A 161 -24.02 -16.15 -11.66
C VAL A 161 -24.77 -15.39 -12.76
N SER A 162 -26.09 -15.28 -12.60
CA SER A 162 -26.98 -14.58 -13.53
C SER A 162 -26.71 -13.07 -13.55
N GLY A 163 -27.07 -12.41 -14.66
CA GLY A 163 -26.85 -10.99 -14.93
C GLY A 163 -27.55 -10.03 -13.97
N ASP A 164 -28.58 -10.44 -13.27
CA ASP A 164 -29.24 -9.68 -12.19
C ASP A 164 -28.31 -9.40 -10.99
N ARG A 165 -27.20 -10.12 -10.91
CA ARG A 165 -26.13 -9.90 -9.90
C ARG A 165 -25.13 -8.84 -10.29
N PHE A 166 -25.32 -8.15 -11.38
CA PHE A 166 -24.50 -7.01 -11.77
C PHE A 166 -25.14 -5.70 -11.31
N GLU A 167 -24.29 -4.77 -10.97
CA GLU A 167 -24.65 -3.37 -10.71
C GLU A 167 -23.89 -2.45 -11.66
N LYS A 168 -24.48 -1.31 -11.97
CA LYS A 168 -23.76 -0.26 -12.68
C LYS A 168 -22.72 0.32 -11.72
N PHE A 169 -21.46 0.28 -12.11
CA PHE A 169 -20.33 0.69 -11.25
C PHE A 169 -19.88 2.12 -11.58
N ILE A 170 -19.86 2.47 -12.88
CA ILE A 170 -19.58 3.80 -13.39
C ILE A 170 -20.54 4.10 -14.55
#